data_de9ec1fc9861e8bd34157cde97770096
#
_entry.id   de9ec1fc9861e8bd34157cde97770096
#
_cell.length_a   1.000
_cell.length_b   1.000
_cell.length_c   1.000
_cell.angle_alpha   90.00
_cell.angle_beta   90.00
_cell.angle_gamma   90.00
#
_symmetry.space_group_name_H-M   'P 1'
#
loop_
_entity.id
_entity.type
_entity.pdbx_description
1 polymer ?
#
loop_
_entity_poly.entity_id
_entity_poly.type
_entity_poly.pdbx_seq_one_letter_code
_entity_poly.pdbx_strand_id
1 'polypeptide(L)'
;DYMAVFHNGRVVGTYRIIDRAAAEKMGGFYTESEYNISKIKKVNGNIAEMSRACVDKEYRENALVMRMLWAGLSEYVFRRKVLVLFGVASWVGNKPVKSAQAISYLYYNHLSPSNLRATVLTEKLDASIDPAMTQMRILPRAFVDDADARAEMTPLIKGYLRLGATFGKGVFIDKTFNSYDVFVMLQT
;
A
#
# COMPACT_ATOMS: atom_id res chain seq x y z
N ASP A 1 1.07 -15.78 6.83
CA ASP A 1 2.18 -15.61 7.78
C ASP A 1 2.06 -14.27 8.49
N TYR A 2 2.56 -14.22 9.73
CA TYR A 2 2.70 -12.98 10.50
C TYR A 2 4.17 -12.78 10.86
N MET A 3 4.61 -11.55 10.71
CA MET A 3 5.88 -11.08 11.22
C MET A 3 5.62 -10.28 12.47
N ALA A 4 6.41 -10.48 13.53
CA ALA A 4 6.25 -9.76 14.78
C ALA A 4 7.60 -9.31 15.34
N VAL A 5 7.63 -8.10 15.87
CA VAL A 5 8.75 -7.57 16.66
C VAL A 5 8.37 -7.64 18.13
N PHE A 6 9.26 -8.20 18.92
CA PHE A 6 9.09 -8.33 20.37
C PHE A 6 10.04 -7.41 21.11
N HIS A 7 9.55 -6.79 22.18
CA HIS A 7 10.35 -6.10 23.17
C HIS A 7 9.86 -6.46 24.58
N ASN A 8 10.76 -6.96 25.41
CA ASN A 8 10.44 -7.42 26.78
C ASN A 8 9.24 -8.39 26.83
N GLY A 9 9.18 -9.36 25.91
CA GLY A 9 8.11 -10.36 25.84
C GLY A 9 6.77 -9.85 25.27
N ARG A 10 6.65 -8.57 24.92
CA ARG A 10 5.45 -7.95 24.33
C ARG A 10 5.63 -7.75 22.84
N VAL A 11 4.59 -8.01 22.05
CA VAL A 11 4.57 -7.68 20.61
C VAL A 11 4.40 -6.17 20.46
N VAL A 12 5.37 -5.52 19.81
CA VAL A 12 5.40 -4.06 19.60
C VAL A 12 5.26 -3.65 18.14
N GLY A 13 5.33 -4.61 17.23
CA GLY A 13 5.09 -4.37 15.81
C GLY A 13 4.72 -5.63 15.07
N THR A 14 3.86 -5.52 14.06
CA THR A 14 3.41 -6.65 13.24
C THR A 14 3.25 -6.25 11.77
N TYR A 15 3.41 -7.27 10.90
CA TYR A 15 2.98 -7.28 9.50
C TYR A 15 2.34 -8.62 9.19
N ARG A 16 1.25 -8.63 8.41
CA ARG A 16 0.70 -9.84 7.82
C ARG A 16 1.20 -9.96 6.38
N ILE A 17 1.64 -11.15 6.01
CA ILE A 17 2.09 -11.48 4.66
C ILE A 17 1.25 -12.66 4.15
N ILE A 18 0.70 -12.52 2.96
CA ILE A 18 -0.06 -13.54 2.26
C ILE A 18 0.65 -13.78 0.93
N ASP A 19 1.29 -14.94 0.77
CA ASP A 19 1.89 -15.33 -0.51
C ASP A 19 0.83 -15.97 -1.43
N ARG A 20 1.22 -16.26 -2.68
CA ARG A 20 0.33 -16.85 -3.68
C ARG A 20 -0.35 -18.12 -3.17
N ALA A 21 0.40 -19.03 -2.57
CA ALA A 21 -0.12 -20.31 -2.10
C ALA A 21 -1.13 -20.14 -0.95
N ALA A 22 -0.90 -19.18 -0.07
CA ALA A 22 -1.84 -18.83 1.00
C ALA A 22 -3.10 -18.15 0.43
N ALA A 23 -2.94 -17.23 -0.53
CA ALA A 23 -4.06 -16.57 -1.19
C ALA A 23 -4.97 -17.56 -1.91
N GLU A 24 -4.42 -18.52 -2.62
CA GLU A 24 -5.20 -19.56 -3.30
C GLU A 24 -6.07 -20.37 -2.31
N LYS A 25 -5.53 -20.71 -1.14
CA LYS A 25 -6.28 -21.42 -0.08
C LYS A 25 -7.35 -20.55 0.58
N MET A 26 -7.16 -19.23 0.61
CA MET A 26 -8.06 -18.29 1.25
C MET A 26 -9.12 -17.71 0.30
N GLY A 27 -9.08 -18.03 -0.98
CA GLY A 27 -9.98 -17.52 -2.01
C GLY A 27 -9.55 -16.20 -2.64
N GLY A 28 -8.32 -15.73 -2.39
CA GLY A 28 -7.75 -14.54 -3.00
C GLY A 28 -6.94 -13.66 -2.05
N PHE A 29 -6.40 -12.58 -2.57
CA PHE A 29 -5.73 -11.54 -1.80
C PHE A 29 -6.75 -10.53 -1.26
N TYR A 30 -6.49 -9.95 -0.10
CA TYR A 30 -7.33 -8.89 0.46
C TYR A 30 -7.45 -7.69 -0.51
N THR A 31 -6.34 -7.32 -1.14
CA THR A 31 -6.29 -6.22 -2.12
C THR A 31 -7.29 -6.38 -3.28
N GLU A 32 -7.74 -7.61 -3.59
CA GLU A 32 -8.75 -7.86 -4.64
C GLU A 32 -10.15 -7.35 -4.28
N SER A 33 -10.38 -6.97 -3.02
CA SER A 33 -11.62 -6.27 -2.63
C SER A 33 -11.65 -4.81 -3.06
N GLU A 34 -10.50 -4.21 -3.37
CA GLU A 34 -10.34 -2.78 -3.65
C GLU A 34 -9.75 -2.51 -5.04
N TYR A 35 -8.89 -3.40 -5.52
CA TYR A 35 -8.10 -3.22 -6.74
C TYR A 35 -8.12 -4.44 -7.65
N ASN A 36 -8.22 -4.20 -8.94
CA ASN A 36 -7.97 -5.22 -9.96
C ASN A 36 -6.45 -5.45 -10.06
N ILE A 37 -5.98 -6.58 -9.55
CA ILE A 37 -4.58 -7.03 -9.57
C ILE A 37 -4.34 -8.16 -10.57
N SER A 38 -5.23 -8.37 -11.53
CA SER A 38 -5.15 -9.49 -12.50
C SER A 38 -3.81 -9.54 -13.25
N LYS A 39 -3.21 -8.38 -13.52
CA LYS A 39 -1.89 -8.29 -14.17
C LYS A 39 -0.77 -8.80 -13.27
N ILE A 40 -0.83 -8.52 -11.97
CA ILE A 40 0.16 -8.98 -10.98
C ILE A 40 0.01 -10.49 -10.78
N LYS A 41 -1.22 -11.00 -10.74
CA LYS A 41 -1.48 -12.45 -10.64
C LYS A 41 -0.92 -13.25 -11.80
N LYS A 42 -0.69 -12.63 -12.97
CA LYS A 42 -0.08 -13.26 -14.15
C LYS A 42 1.46 -13.33 -14.08
N VAL A 43 2.09 -12.73 -13.10
CA VAL A 43 3.56 -12.82 -12.91
C VAL A 43 3.94 -14.28 -12.71
N ASN A 44 4.89 -14.75 -13.51
CA ASN A 44 5.41 -16.12 -13.39
C ASN A 44 6.42 -16.18 -12.24
N GLY A 45 5.95 -16.59 -11.06
CA GLY A 45 6.73 -16.68 -9.83
C GLY A 45 5.92 -16.30 -8.60
N ASN A 46 6.58 -16.22 -7.47
CA ASN A 46 5.89 -15.92 -6.22
C ASN A 46 5.60 -14.41 -6.10
N ILE A 47 4.40 -14.11 -5.64
CA ILE A 47 3.94 -12.77 -5.31
C ILE A 47 3.39 -12.79 -3.88
N ALA A 48 3.50 -11.69 -3.16
CA ALA A 48 3.00 -11.63 -1.79
C ALA A 48 2.33 -10.28 -1.49
N GLU A 49 1.24 -10.33 -0.74
CA GLU A 49 0.55 -9.16 -0.21
C GLU A 49 1.05 -8.85 1.19
N MET A 50 1.38 -7.58 1.42
CA MET A 50 1.62 -7.00 2.74
C MET A 50 0.36 -6.31 3.24
N SER A 51 -0.01 -6.58 4.47
CA SER A 51 -1.16 -5.92 5.09
C SER A 51 -1.01 -5.85 6.61
N ARG A 52 -1.93 -5.14 7.25
CA ARG A 52 -2.01 -5.07 8.71
C ARG A 52 -0.69 -4.63 9.37
N ALA A 53 0.01 -3.67 8.74
CA ALA A 53 1.13 -2.98 9.36
C ALA A 53 0.65 -2.29 10.66
N CYS A 54 1.21 -2.69 11.78
CA CYS A 54 0.86 -2.12 13.06
C CYS A 54 2.12 -1.92 13.90
N VAL A 55 2.24 -0.73 14.52
CA VAL A 55 3.27 -0.43 15.51
C VAL A 55 2.56 0.07 16.76
N ASP A 56 2.92 -0.51 17.90
CA ASP A 56 2.40 -0.11 19.20
C ASP A 56 2.60 1.40 19.42
N LYS A 57 1.61 2.04 20.02
CA LYS A 57 1.55 3.50 20.18
C LYS A 57 2.82 4.07 20.83
N GLU A 58 3.35 3.39 21.85
CA GLU A 58 4.55 3.80 22.58
C GLU A 58 5.83 3.75 21.74
N TYR A 59 5.80 3.03 20.59
CA TYR A 59 6.95 2.82 19.71
C TYR A 59 6.84 3.53 18.36
N ARG A 60 5.76 4.30 18.11
CA ARG A 60 5.51 4.92 16.80
C ARG A 60 6.51 6.01 16.44
N GLU A 61 7.02 6.73 17.44
CA GLU A 61 8.05 7.76 17.23
C GLU A 61 9.44 7.15 16.99
N ASN A 62 9.63 5.89 17.38
CA ASN A 62 10.88 5.18 17.18
C ASN A 62 10.86 4.39 15.87
N ALA A 63 11.65 4.84 14.88
CA ALA A 63 11.76 4.17 13.59
C ALA A 63 12.34 2.74 13.68
N LEU A 64 12.86 2.31 14.83
CA LEU A 64 13.53 1.02 15.00
C LEU A 64 12.57 -0.15 14.74
N VAL A 65 11.35 -0.11 15.28
CA VAL A 65 10.35 -1.19 15.09
C VAL A 65 10.03 -1.37 13.61
N MET A 66 9.80 -0.26 12.88
CA MET A 66 9.57 -0.33 11.44
C MET A 66 10.78 -0.86 10.67
N ARG A 67 11.99 -0.47 11.06
CA ARG A 67 13.23 -1.00 10.44
C ARG A 67 13.37 -2.51 10.65
N MET A 68 13.05 -3.00 11.85
CA MET A 68 13.06 -4.43 12.16
C MET A 68 12.01 -5.20 11.35
N LEU A 69 10.79 -4.65 11.22
CA LEU A 69 9.75 -5.22 10.38
C LEU A 69 10.19 -5.29 8.91
N TRP A 70 10.82 -4.24 8.39
CA TRP A 70 11.31 -4.24 6.99
C TRP A 70 12.52 -5.15 6.78
N ALA A 71 13.41 -5.28 7.77
CA ALA A 71 14.50 -6.25 7.69
C ALA A 71 13.97 -7.69 7.63
N GLY A 72 13.00 -8.03 8.48
CA GLY A 72 12.35 -9.33 8.43
C GLY A 72 11.55 -9.55 7.13
N LEU A 73 10.90 -8.49 6.60
CA LEU A 73 10.22 -8.56 5.31
C LEU A 73 11.20 -8.83 4.16
N SER A 74 12.37 -8.19 4.17
CA SER A 74 13.43 -8.44 3.19
C SER A 74 13.91 -9.88 3.22
N GLU A 75 14.10 -10.43 4.42
CA GLU A 75 14.48 -11.85 4.59
C GLU A 75 13.37 -12.80 4.09
N TYR A 76 12.09 -12.48 4.37
CA TYR A 76 10.97 -13.25 3.85
C TYR A 76 10.96 -13.25 2.31
N VAL A 77 11.08 -12.07 1.70
CA VAL A 77 11.14 -11.88 0.25
C VAL A 77 12.24 -12.72 -0.37
N PHE A 78 13.44 -12.66 0.20
CA PHE A 78 14.58 -13.43 -0.27
C PHE A 78 14.35 -14.94 -0.17
N ARG A 79 13.95 -15.44 1.01
CA ARG A 79 13.73 -16.89 1.24
C ARG A 79 12.60 -17.46 0.39
N ARG A 80 11.53 -16.70 0.20
CA ARG A 80 10.35 -17.13 -0.55
C ARG A 80 10.44 -16.80 -2.05
N LYS A 81 11.52 -16.16 -2.49
CA LYS A 81 11.73 -15.70 -3.88
C LYS A 81 10.52 -14.92 -4.40
N VAL A 82 10.04 -13.98 -3.59
CA VAL A 82 8.93 -13.12 -3.95
C VAL A 82 9.40 -12.13 -5.01
N LEU A 83 8.76 -12.08 -6.16
CA LEU A 83 9.10 -11.18 -7.27
C LEU A 83 8.35 -9.86 -7.23
N VAL A 84 7.14 -9.87 -6.66
CA VAL A 84 6.34 -8.67 -6.47
C VAL A 84 5.72 -8.72 -5.07
N LEU A 85 6.03 -7.70 -4.30
CA LEU A 85 5.45 -7.44 -2.99
C LEU A 85 4.47 -6.28 -3.15
N PHE A 86 3.22 -6.42 -2.70
CA PHE A 86 2.19 -5.42 -2.91
C PHE A 86 1.22 -5.33 -1.75
N GLY A 87 0.38 -4.31 -1.76
CA GLY A 87 -0.67 -4.09 -0.78
C GLY A 87 -1.32 -2.73 -0.95
N VAL A 88 -1.94 -2.22 0.10
CA VAL A 88 -2.51 -0.89 0.14
C VAL A 88 -1.87 -0.03 1.23
N ALA A 89 -1.79 1.26 0.97
CA ALA A 89 -1.32 2.25 1.93
C ALA A 89 -2.38 3.33 2.10
N SER A 90 -2.67 3.66 3.36
CA SER A 90 -3.86 4.41 3.72
C SER A 90 -3.56 5.79 4.29
N TRP A 91 -4.46 6.73 4.05
CA TRP A 91 -4.66 7.93 4.86
C TRP A 91 -5.96 7.81 5.65
N VAL A 92 -5.99 8.41 6.81
CA VAL A 92 -7.20 8.48 7.64
C VAL A 92 -8.18 9.50 7.07
N GLY A 93 -9.46 9.14 7.06
CA GLY A 93 -10.56 9.96 6.56
C GLY A 93 -11.11 9.46 5.22
N ASN A 94 -12.10 10.17 4.68
CA ASN A 94 -12.82 9.78 3.47
C ASN A 94 -12.78 10.84 2.35
N LYS A 95 -11.86 11.80 2.45
CA LYS A 95 -11.75 12.91 1.49
C LYS A 95 -10.34 12.95 0.88
N PRO A 96 -10.09 12.23 -0.23
CA PRO A 96 -8.78 12.20 -0.89
C PRO A 96 -8.23 13.57 -1.27
N VAL A 97 -9.11 14.55 -1.49
CA VAL A 97 -8.72 15.95 -1.79
C VAL A 97 -7.84 16.59 -0.70
N LYS A 98 -7.90 16.09 0.54
CA LYS A 98 -7.04 16.54 1.64
C LYS A 98 -5.56 16.16 1.47
N SER A 99 -5.27 15.18 0.60
CA SER A 99 -3.92 14.76 0.22
C SER A 99 -3.73 14.90 -1.29
N ALA A 100 -4.29 15.98 -1.87
CA ALA A 100 -4.28 16.20 -3.31
C ALA A 100 -2.87 16.34 -3.87
N GLN A 101 -1.96 16.99 -3.15
CA GLN A 101 -0.56 17.14 -3.52
C GLN A 101 0.12 15.76 -3.55
N ALA A 102 0.02 14.99 -2.46
CA ALA A 102 0.62 13.67 -2.35
C ALA A 102 0.08 12.71 -3.42
N ILE A 103 -1.23 12.60 -3.57
CA ILE A 103 -1.87 11.67 -4.51
C ILE A 103 -1.52 12.03 -5.95
N SER A 104 -1.57 13.32 -6.32
CA SER A 104 -1.19 13.78 -7.66
C SER A 104 0.30 13.57 -7.93
N TYR A 105 1.15 13.79 -6.93
CA TYR A 105 2.59 13.50 -7.02
C TYR A 105 2.87 12.02 -7.32
N LEU A 106 2.21 11.10 -6.59
CA LEU A 106 2.31 9.66 -6.84
C LEU A 106 1.85 9.30 -8.25
N TYR A 107 0.76 9.91 -8.72
CA TYR A 107 0.26 9.71 -10.07
C TYR A 107 1.28 10.10 -11.15
N TYR A 108 1.91 11.27 -11.01
CA TYR A 108 2.80 11.78 -12.06
C TYR A 108 4.19 11.17 -12.04
N ASN A 109 4.68 10.75 -10.87
CA ASN A 109 6.08 10.37 -10.71
C ASN A 109 6.30 8.89 -10.37
N HIS A 110 5.27 8.19 -9.85
CA HIS A 110 5.45 6.86 -9.25
C HIS A 110 4.38 5.85 -9.67
N LEU A 111 3.69 6.04 -10.81
CA LEU A 111 2.79 5.01 -11.30
C LEU A 111 3.55 3.75 -11.70
N SER A 112 3.00 2.60 -11.32
CA SER A 112 3.51 1.28 -11.71
C SER A 112 3.55 1.12 -13.24
N PRO A 113 4.48 0.31 -13.77
CA PRO A 113 4.51 -0.05 -15.18
C PRO A 113 3.14 -0.56 -15.66
N SER A 114 2.75 -0.23 -16.88
CA SER A 114 1.39 -0.51 -17.40
C SER A 114 1.03 -2.00 -17.40
N ASN A 115 2.02 -2.88 -17.54
CA ASN A 115 1.87 -4.34 -17.52
C ASN A 115 1.70 -4.93 -16.11
N LEU A 116 1.98 -4.17 -15.04
CA LEU A 116 1.81 -4.58 -13.64
C LEU A 116 0.83 -3.67 -12.87
N ARG A 117 0.34 -2.61 -13.51
CA ARG A 117 -0.46 -1.58 -12.85
C ARG A 117 -1.81 -2.12 -12.40
N ALA A 118 -2.04 -2.11 -11.09
CA ALA A 118 -3.35 -2.31 -10.51
C ALA A 118 -4.24 -1.08 -10.74
N THR A 119 -5.56 -1.30 -10.80
CA THR A 119 -6.55 -0.23 -10.96
C THR A 119 -7.64 -0.39 -9.91
N VAL A 120 -8.11 0.72 -9.37
CA VAL A 120 -9.20 0.73 -8.39
C VAL A 120 -10.48 0.09 -8.97
N LEU A 121 -11.19 -0.67 -8.15
CA LEU A 121 -12.48 -1.28 -8.48
C LEU A 121 -13.60 -0.31 -8.05
N THR A 122 -14.04 0.55 -8.96
CA THR A 122 -15.08 1.54 -8.65
C THR A 122 -16.42 0.90 -8.35
N GLU A 123 -16.68 -0.30 -8.87
CA GLU A 123 -17.88 -1.10 -8.60
C GLU A 123 -17.91 -1.71 -7.19
N LYS A 124 -16.80 -1.66 -6.47
CA LYS A 124 -16.70 -2.11 -5.06
C LYS A 124 -16.82 -0.97 -4.05
N LEU A 125 -16.92 0.27 -4.53
CA LEU A 125 -17.15 1.41 -3.66
C LEU A 125 -18.53 1.36 -3.04
N ASP A 126 -18.67 1.94 -1.85
CA ASP A 126 -19.98 2.22 -1.30
C ASP A 126 -20.79 3.10 -2.27
N ALA A 127 -22.07 2.79 -2.45
CA ALA A 127 -22.96 3.44 -3.42
C ALA A 127 -23.09 4.97 -3.24
N SER A 128 -22.74 5.49 -2.07
CA SER A 128 -22.77 6.94 -1.78
C SER A 128 -21.46 7.66 -2.16
N ILE A 129 -20.43 6.93 -2.64
CA ILE A 129 -19.15 7.51 -3.07
C ILE A 129 -19.25 7.87 -4.55
N ASP A 130 -18.98 9.13 -4.86
CA ASP A 130 -18.83 9.55 -6.25
C ASP A 130 -17.54 8.93 -6.84
N PRO A 131 -17.64 8.11 -7.91
CA PRO A 131 -16.48 7.53 -8.58
C PRO A 131 -15.43 8.56 -9.03
N ALA A 132 -15.83 9.81 -9.27
CA ALA A 132 -14.88 10.88 -9.59
C ALA A 132 -13.86 11.14 -8.46
N MET A 133 -14.23 10.86 -7.21
CA MET A 133 -13.33 11.00 -6.05
C MET A 133 -12.20 9.97 -6.04
N THR A 134 -12.27 8.94 -6.86
CA THR A 134 -11.22 7.89 -6.94
C THR A 134 -10.03 8.28 -7.81
N GLN A 135 -10.08 9.44 -8.45
CA GLN A 135 -9.02 9.88 -9.36
C GLN A 135 -7.77 10.30 -8.60
N MET A 136 -6.60 9.84 -9.03
CA MET A 136 -5.32 10.29 -8.47
C MET A 136 -4.84 11.61 -9.08
N ARG A 137 -5.28 11.94 -10.29
CA ARG A 137 -4.98 13.22 -10.93
C ARG A 137 -5.92 14.31 -10.39
N ILE A 138 -5.76 14.66 -9.13
CA ILE A 138 -6.58 15.69 -8.46
C ILE A 138 -6.14 17.09 -8.89
N LEU A 139 -4.83 17.31 -8.98
CA LEU A 139 -4.23 18.57 -9.41
C LEU A 139 -3.55 18.41 -10.77
N PRO A 140 -3.60 19.47 -11.63
CA PRO A 140 -2.72 19.52 -12.81
C PRO A 140 -1.24 19.50 -12.41
N ARG A 141 -0.37 18.91 -13.25
CA ARG A 141 1.07 18.75 -12.94
C ARG A 141 1.76 20.04 -12.51
N ALA A 142 1.40 21.17 -13.13
CA ALA A 142 2.00 22.49 -12.84
C ALA A 142 1.70 23.00 -11.42
N PHE A 143 0.69 22.44 -10.74
CA PHE A 143 0.29 22.84 -9.38
C PHE A 143 0.72 21.81 -8.32
N VAL A 144 1.49 20.79 -8.69
CA VAL A 144 2.03 19.82 -7.74
C VAL A 144 3.39 20.28 -7.27
N ASP A 145 3.47 20.61 -5.98
CA ASP A 145 4.70 20.94 -5.28
C ASP A 145 5.28 19.72 -4.56
N ASP A 146 6.57 19.47 -4.73
CA ASP A 146 7.23 18.30 -4.15
C ASP A 146 7.33 18.34 -2.62
N ALA A 147 7.48 19.54 -2.03
CA ALA A 147 7.59 19.69 -0.58
C ALA A 147 6.21 19.49 0.08
N ASP A 148 5.17 20.10 -0.47
CA ASP A 148 3.79 19.95 -0.02
C ASP A 148 3.33 18.48 -0.17
N ALA A 149 3.65 17.85 -1.31
CA ALA A 149 3.34 16.45 -1.52
C ALA A 149 3.99 15.55 -0.46
N ARG A 150 5.25 15.80 -0.13
CA ARG A 150 5.95 15.05 0.93
C ARG A 150 5.36 15.34 2.32
N ALA A 151 4.91 16.56 2.59
CA ALA A 151 4.27 16.90 3.86
C ALA A 151 2.96 16.11 4.07
N GLU A 152 2.15 15.98 3.02
CA GLU A 152 0.88 15.24 3.04
C GLU A 152 1.04 13.70 3.10
N MET A 153 2.21 13.15 2.73
CA MET A 153 2.44 11.70 2.76
C MET A 153 2.58 11.17 4.18
N THR A 154 1.98 10.00 4.43
CA THR A 154 2.19 9.27 5.68
C THR A 154 3.64 8.75 5.78
N PRO A 155 4.16 8.51 7.00
CA PRO A 155 5.49 7.93 7.18
C PRO A 155 5.68 6.61 6.43
N LEU A 156 4.63 5.80 6.33
CA LEU A 156 4.65 4.51 5.63
C LEU A 156 4.85 4.71 4.12
N ILE A 157 4.11 5.62 3.50
CA ILE A 157 4.24 5.95 2.07
C ILE A 157 5.64 6.50 1.76
N LYS A 158 6.14 7.41 2.61
CA LYS A 158 7.53 7.91 2.49
C LYS A 158 8.56 6.78 2.55
N GLY A 159 8.30 5.79 3.40
CA GLY A 159 9.13 4.61 3.52
C GLY A 159 9.12 3.76 2.25
N TYR A 160 7.96 3.48 1.70
CA TYR A 160 7.82 2.72 0.46
C TYR A 160 8.50 3.42 -0.72
N LEU A 161 8.37 4.74 -0.84
CA LEU A 161 9.08 5.51 -1.88
C LEU A 161 10.60 5.38 -1.79
N ARG A 162 11.16 5.36 -0.58
CA ARG A 162 12.62 5.15 -0.37
C ARG A 162 13.08 3.77 -0.83
N LEU A 163 12.19 2.78 -0.83
CA LEU A 163 12.45 1.43 -1.32
C LEU A 163 12.19 1.30 -2.84
N GLY A 164 11.82 2.38 -3.52
CA GLY A 164 11.53 2.35 -4.95
C GLY A 164 10.12 1.84 -5.29
N ALA A 165 9.18 1.91 -4.35
CA ALA A 165 7.81 1.49 -4.60
C ALA A 165 7.14 2.32 -5.70
N THR A 166 6.25 1.65 -6.43
CA THR A 166 5.35 2.26 -7.42
C THR A 166 3.90 2.03 -7.02
N PHE A 167 2.99 2.82 -7.58
CA PHE A 167 1.60 2.88 -7.15
C PHE A 167 0.64 2.49 -8.28
N GLY A 168 -0.50 1.92 -7.91
CA GLY A 168 -1.59 1.62 -8.84
C GLY A 168 -2.29 2.88 -9.34
N LYS A 169 -3.34 2.71 -10.11
CA LYS A 169 -4.18 3.81 -10.62
C LYS A 169 -5.51 3.84 -9.88
N GLY A 170 -5.78 4.97 -9.27
CA GLY A 170 -7.01 5.24 -8.53
C GLY A 170 -6.81 5.14 -7.02
N VAL A 171 -7.73 5.76 -6.30
CA VAL A 171 -7.83 5.76 -4.84
C VAL A 171 -9.10 5.01 -4.45
N PHE A 172 -9.01 4.05 -3.55
CA PHE A 172 -10.18 3.40 -2.97
C PHE A 172 -10.61 4.14 -1.70
N ILE A 173 -11.91 4.36 -1.52
CA ILE A 173 -12.46 5.01 -0.32
C ILE A 173 -13.13 3.93 0.52
N ASP A 174 -12.49 3.60 1.63
CA ASP A 174 -12.98 2.60 2.57
C ASP A 174 -13.76 3.28 3.72
N LYS A 175 -15.08 3.15 3.68
CA LYS A 175 -15.95 3.67 4.74
C LYS A 175 -15.87 2.86 6.02
N THR A 176 -15.59 1.57 5.92
CA THR A 176 -15.50 0.67 7.07
C THR A 176 -14.34 1.06 7.98
N PHE A 177 -13.18 1.35 7.39
CA PHE A 177 -12.00 1.79 8.12
C PHE A 177 -11.85 3.31 8.19
N ASN A 178 -12.78 4.08 7.57
CA ASN A 178 -12.68 5.54 7.46
C ASN A 178 -11.31 5.94 6.93
N SER A 179 -10.92 5.36 5.80
CA SER A 179 -9.65 5.62 5.11
C SER A 179 -9.86 5.81 3.61
N TYR A 180 -8.84 6.36 2.95
CA TYR A 180 -8.70 6.27 1.52
C TYR A 180 -7.32 5.69 1.21
N ASP A 181 -7.31 4.75 0.29
CA ASP A 181 -6.22 3.81 0.11
C ASP A 181 -5.64 3.93 -1.30
N VAL A 182 -4.34 3.79 -1.42
CA VAL A 182 -3.64 3.67 -2.69
C VAL A 182 -2.93 2.33 -2.76
N PHE A 183 -3.03 1.68 -3.90
CA PHE A 183 -2.26 0.48 -4.16
C PHE A 183 -0.78 0.79 -4.23
N VAL A 184 0.04 -0.03 -3.60
CA VAL A 184 1.50 0.07 -3.59
C VAL A 184 2.13 -1.26 -3.97
N MET A 185 3.21 -1.24 -4.75
CA MET A 185 3.99 -2.44 -5.07
C MET A 185 5.48 -2.15 -5.12
N LEU A 186 6.26 -3.19 -4.81
CA LEU A 186 7.71 -3.29 -4.94
C LEU A 186 8.02 -4.47 -5.86
N GLN A 187 8.84 -4.26 -6.88
CA GLN A 187 9.51 -5.31 -7.63
C GLN A 187 10.83 -5.62 -6.91
N THR A 188 11.08 -6.87 -6.62
CA THR A 188 12.22 -7.33 -5.80
C THR A 188 13.27 -8.01 -6.63
#